data_4bcc26a54826de25d14ac00a9431d99b
#
_entry.id   4bcc26a54826de25d14ac00a9431d99b
#
_cell.length_a   1.000
_cell.length_b   1.000
_cell.length_c   1.000
_cell.angle_alpha   90.00
_cell.angle_beta   90.00
_cell.angle_gamma   90.00
#
_symmetry.space_group_name_H-M   'P 1'
#
loop_
_entity.id
_entity.type
_entity.pdbx_description
1 polymer ?
#
loop_
_entity_poly.entity_id
_entity_poly.type
_entity_poly.pdbx_seq_one_letter_code
_entity_poly.pdbx_strand_id
1 'polypeptide(L)'
;MTIAACIFFADGCGNKNKRAAEAPPAPTPMPRVPPAGGGTKQTTKQMAALPVGYIEEGVASWYGIPYHGRRAADGETYDMETLVAAHRVMPFNTWLKVTNLTNNKIVVVRIIDRGPFVDNRIIDLSKAAARQIDLLGPGIGRVRLEVIAAPADIPADDFYAVQVGVFSVYDNADRLRAGLELRFGIAKLVPMLGPQPRWRVLVGKEPTPEGAQRLASTLSAEIRDVFVVRLDDKLPVPAPQPPPGVAESIKVWQNP
;
A
#
# COMPACT_ATOMS: atom_id res chain seq x y z
N MET A 1 80.86 10.71 5.37
CA MET A 1 81.09 12.06 4.77
C MET A 1 79.73 12.58 4.34
N THR A 2 79.36 13.59 5.04
CA THR A 2 78.76 14.86 4.62
C THR A 2 77.33 14.80 4.19
N ILE A 3 76.31 15.11 5.08
CA ILE A 3 75.76 16.44 5.47
C ILE A 3 75.14 17.20 4.30
N ALA A 4 73.89 17.44 4.37
CA ALA A 4 73.13 18.71 4.27
C ALA A 4 71.63 18.37 4.04
N ALA A 5 70.68 18.57 4.82
CA ALA A 5 70.01 19.68 5.51
C ALA A 5 69.70 20.89 4.61
N CYS A 6 68.44 21.17 4.41
CA CYS A 6 67.75 22.48 4.31
C CYS A 6 66.28 22.19 3.89
N ILE A 7 65.26 22.36 4.72
CA ILE A 7 64.62 23.55 5.31
C ILE A 7 63.83 24.42 4.29
N PHE A 8 62.53 24.55 4.59
CA PHE A 8 61.53 25.61 4.31
C PHE A 8 61.00 25.72 2.85
N PHE A 9 59.75 25.90 2.61
CA PHE A 9 58.75 26.85 3.11
C PHE A 9 57.31 26.37 2.89
N ALA A 10 56.52 26.78 3.75
CA ALA A 10 55.11 26.85 3.91
C ALA A 10 54.35 27.59 2.78
N ASP A 11 53.04 27.47 2.95
CA ASP A 11 51.94 28.27 2.46
C ASP A 11 51.22 27.85 1.18
N GLY A 12 50.00 27.48 1.42
CA GLY A 12 49.02 27.26 0.38
C GLY A 12 47.64 26.94 1.01
N CYS A 13 47.07 27.91 1.76
CA CYS A 13 45.66 27.86 2.12
C CYS A 13 44.80 27.73 0.87
N GLY A 14 44.25 26.55 0.67
CA GLY A 14 43.19 26.27 -0.29
C GLY A 14 41.93 25.84 0.42
N ASN A 15 41.19 26.81 0.93
CA ASN A 15 39.84 26.62 1.50
C ASN A 15 38.89 26.16 0.42
N LYS A 16 38.78 24.83 0.22
CA LYS A 16 37.69 24.24 -0.57
C LYS A 16 36.50 24.00 0.32
N ASN A 17 35.66 25.04 0.43
CA ASN A 17 34.28 24.91 0.89
C ASN A 17 33.58 23.81 0.09
N LYS A 18 33.60 22.59 0.59
CA LYS A 18 32.61 21.57 0.24
C LYS A 18 31.30 22.02 0.90
N ARG A 19 30.46 22.69 0.12
CA ARG A 19 29.04 22.83 0.49
C ARG A 19 28.51 21.39 0.59
N ALA A 20 28.33 20.92 1.82
CA ALA A 20 27.49 19.80 2.12
C ALA A 20 26.10 20.15 1.57
N ALA A 21 25.57 19.29 0.70
CA ALA A 21 24.21 19.40 0.26
C ALA A 21 23.34 19.24 1.50
N GLU A 22 22.67 20.34 1.87
CA GLU A 22 21.73 20.41 2.96
C GLU A 22 20.58 19.44 2.65
N ALA A 23 20.38 18.46 3.53
CA ALA A 23 19.25 17.55 3.44
C ALA A 23 17.95 18.38 3.50
N PRO A 24 16.92 18.02 2.71
CA PRO A 24 15.65 18.73 2.76
C PRO A 24 15.10 18.71 4.19
N PRO A 25 14.50 19.81 4.65
CA PRO A 25 13.98 19.91 6.01
C PRO A 25 12.92 18.83 6.24
N ALA A 26 12.97 18.22 7.41
CA ALA A 26 11.97 17.25 7.86
C ALA A 26 10.57 17.87 7.77
N PRO A 27 9.55 17.11 7.34
CA PRO A 27 8.19 17.63 7.25
C PRO A 27 7.72 18.07 8.64
N THR A 28 7.21 19.29 8.69
CA THR A 28 6.62 19.90 9.89
C THR A 28 5.49 19.00 10.42
N PRO A 29 5.41 18.74 11.73
CA PRO A 29 4.30 17.96 12.28
C PRO A 29 2.98 18.68 12.02
N MET A 30 2.07 18.01 11.29
CA MET A 30 0.72 18.52 11.06
C MET A 30 -0.08 18.51 12.37
N PRO A 31 -1.02 19.47 12.57
CA PRO A 31 -1.87 19.50 13.75
C PRO A 31 -2.67 18.20 13.87
N ARG A 32 -2.68 17.60 15.05
CA ARG A 32 -3.54 16.46 15.37
C ARG A 32 -5.00 16.87 15.23
N VAL A 33 -5.70 16.29 14.26
CA VAL A 33 -7.15 16.34 14.19
C VAL A 33 -7.68 15.47 15.33
N PRO A 34 -8.58 15.99 16.21
CA PRO A 34 -9.18 15.18 17.26
C PRO A 34 -10.03 14.04 16.64
N PRO A 35 -10.12 12.87 17.28
CA PRO A 35 -10.96 11.81 16.78
C PRO A 35 -12.42 12.24 16.82
N ALA A 36 -13.10 12.20 15.68
CA ALA A 36 -14.54 12.37 15.61
C ALA A 36 -15.22 11.24 16.39
N GLY A 37 -15.68 11.55 17.59
CA GLY A 37 -16.49 10.68 18.39
C GLY A 37 -17.89 10.56 17.79
N GLY A 38 -18.38 9.34 17.62
CA GLY A 38 -19.72 9.03 17.15
C GLY A 38 -19.87 7.53 16.95
N GLY A 39 -19.71 6.75 18.03
CA GLY A 39 -19.91 5.30 17.98
C GLY A 39 -21.39 4.95 17.80
N THR A 40 -21.78 4.55 16.61
CA THR A 40 -22.94 3.70 16.42
C THR A 40 -22.44 2.25 16.49
N LYS A 41 -22.90 1.52 17.51
CA LYS A 41 -22.69 0.07 17.64
C LYS A 41 -23.40 -0.62 16.47
N GLN A 42 -22.68 -0.85 15.39
CA GLN A 42 -23.13 -1.74 14.33
C GLN A 42 -22.67 -3.16 14.63
N THR A 43 -23.62 -4.04 14.59
CA THR A 43 -23.61 -5.46 14.96
C THR A 43 -22.56 -6.24 14.19
N THR A 44 -21.74 -6.99 14.90
CA THR A 44 -20.50 -7.71 14.54
C THR A 44 -20.64 -8.87 13.52
N LYS A 45 -21.64 -8.89 12.66
CA LYS A 45 -21.90 -10.08 11.82
C LYS A 45 -21.82 -9.85 10.30
N GLN A 46 -21.35 -8.70 9.81
CA GLN A 46 -21.48 -8.41 8.36
C GLN A 46 -20.30 -7.62 7.74
N MET A 47 -19.07 -7.92 8.11
CA MET A 47 -17.91 -7.31 7.47
C MET A 47 -17.12 -8.25 6.51
N ALA A 48 -17.78 -9.23 5.94
CA ALA A 48 -17.18 -10.02 4.85
C ALA A 48 -17.06 -9.21 3.54
N ALA A 49 -17.93 -8.22 3.34
CA ALA A 49 -17.85 -7.26 2.25
C ALA A 49 -18.07 -5.85 2.78
N LEU A 50 -17.23 -4.91 2.38
CA LEU A 50 -17.56 -3.50 2.59
C LEU A 50 -18.82 -3.19 1.78
N PRO A 51 -19.88 -2.64 2.40
CA PRO A 51 -21.13 -2.39 1.69
C PRO A 51 -20.93 -1.34 0.60
N VAL A 52 -21.70 -1.45 -0.48
CA VAL A 52 -21.83 -0.35 -1.44
C VAL A 52 -22.21 0.94 -0.68
N GLY A 53 -21.53 2.03 -0.97
CA GLY A 53 -21.64 3.28 -0.24
C GLY A 53 -20.66 3.42 0.95
N TYR A 54 -19.84 2.40 1.26
CA TYR A 54 -18.76 2.56 2.23
C TYR A 54 -17.77 3.63 1.78
N ILE A 55 -17.40 4.52 2.71
CA ILE A 55 -16.52 5.65 2.45
C ILE A 55 -15.28 5.54 3.34
N GLU A 56 -14.10 5.77 2.75
CA GLU A 56 -12.83 5.89 3.44
C GLU A 56 -12.09 7.12 2.91
N GLU A 57 -11.45 7.91 3.80
CA GLU A 57 -10.62 9.05 3.42
C GLU A 57 -9.20 8.86 3.90
N GLY A 58 -8.25 9.21 3.05
CA GLY A 58 -6.83 9.12 3.39
C GLY A 58 -5.93 9.61 2.26
N VAL A 59 -4.68 9.17 2.30
CA VAL A 59 -3.69 9.53 1.30
C VAL A 59 -3.60 8.44 0.24
N ALA A 60 -3.65 8.86 -1.04
CA ALA A 60 -3.35 8.02 -2.18
C ALA A 60 -1.94 8.27 -2.70
N SER A 61 -1.33 7.26 -3.30
CA SER A 61 -0.21 7.40 -4.21
C SER A 61 -0.49 6.66 -5.51
N TRP A 62 0.50 6.53 -6.37
CA TRP A 62 0.39 5.73 -7.58
C TRP A 62 1.65 4.91 -7.82
N TYR A 63 1.50 3.82 -8.58
CA TYR A 63 2.58 2.92 -8.94
C TYR A 63 2.61 2.71 -10.46
N GLY A 64 3.83 2.60 -11.00
CA GLY A 64 4.07 2.44 -12.42
C GLY A 64 5.23 1.48 -12.67
N ILE A 65 6.24 1.89 -13.41
CA ILE A 65 7.49 1.15 -13.53
C ILE A 65 8.17 1.15 -12.12
N PRO A 66 8.63 0.00 -11.58
CA PRO A 66 8.90 -1.28 -12.25
C PRO A 66 7.79 -2.36 -12.09
N TYR A 67 6.56 -2.01 -11.76
CA TYR A 67 5.47 -2.97 -11.52
C TYR A 67 4.71 -3.36 -12.79
N HIS A 68 4.72 -2.52 -13.82
CA HIS A 68 4.07 -2.79 -15.10
C HIS A 68 4.53 -4.11 -15.71
N GLY A 69 3.60 -4.92 -16.18
CA GLY A 69 3.84 -6.26 -16.73
C GLY A 69 4.04 -7.36 -15.68
N ARG A 70 3.99 -7.05 -14.37
CA ARG A 70 4.09 -8.04 -13.29
C ARG A 70 2.71 -8.54 -12.89
N ARG A 71 2.69 -9.70 -12.23
CA ARG A 71 1.45 -10.19 -11.63
C ARG A 71 1.06 -9.36 -10.42
N ALA A 72 -0.18 -8.91 -10.41
CA ALA A 72 -0.87 -8.36 -9.26
C ALA A 72 -1.25 -9.48 -8.27
N ALA A 73 -1.72 -9.11 -7.10
CA ALA A 73 -2.04 -10.08 -6.05
C ALA A 73 -3.29 -10.93 -6.36
N ASP A 74 -4.19 -10.46 -7.24
CA ASP A 74 -5.30 -11.24 -7.77
C ASP A 74 -4.89 -12.23 -8.88
N GLY A 75 -3.63 -12.17 -9.34
CA GLY A 75 -3.06 -13.01 -10.38
C GLY A 75 -3.15 -12.44 -11.79
N GLU A 76 -3.81 -11.30 -12.00
CA GLU A 76 -3.80 -10.59 -13.28
C GLU A 76 -2.43 -9.96 -13.57
N THR A 77 -2.13 -9.69 -14.83
CA THR A 77 -0.96 -8.90 -15.18
C THR A 77 -1.27 -7.42 -14.98
N TYR A 78 -0.51 -6.76 -14.10
CA TYR A 78 -0.68 -5.32 -13.87
C TYR A 78 -0.32 -4.52 -15.12
N ASP A 79 -1.28 -3.77 -15.62
CA ASP A 79 -1.08 -2.77 -16.66
C ASP A 79 -1.29 -1.38 -16.07
N MET A 80 -0.22 -0.57 -16.04
CA MET A 80 -0.27 0.78 -15.48
C MET A 80 -1.14 1.75 -16.27
N GLU A 81 -1.53 1.41 -17.51
CA GLU A 81 -2.41 2.24 -18.36
C GLU A 81 -3.89 1.83 -18.25
N THR A 82 -4.24 0.87 -17.39
CA THR A 82 -5.63 0.52 -17.05
C THR A 82 -6.07 1.19 -15.74
N LEU A 83 -7.39 1.25 -15.49
CA LEU A 83 -7.96 1.90 -14.30
C LEU A 83 -8.10 0.90 -13.15
N VAL A 84 -6.99 0.63 -12.49
CA VAL A 84 -6.88 -0.32 -11.39
C VAL A 84 -6.14 0.27 -10.21
N ALA A 85 -6.25 -0.40 -9.05
CA ALA A 85 -5.60 0.05 -7.83
C ALA A 85 -5.25 -1.11 -6.89
N ALA A 86 -4.38 -0.82 -5.91
CA ALA A 86 -4.05 -1.68 -4.80
C ALA A 86 -4.68 -1.16 -3.50
N HIS A 87 -5.30 -2.05 -2.73
CA HIS A 87 -5.83 -1.77 -1.39
C HIS A 87 -5.55 -2.94 -0.44
N ARG A 88 -5.28 -2.62 0.85
CA ARG A 88 -4.82 -3.64 1.81
C ARG A 88 -5.86 -4.71 2.13
N VAL A 89 -7.12 -4.32 2.29
CA VAL A 89 -8.17 -5.18 2.85
C VAL A 89 -9.43 -5.28 2.00
N MET A 90 -9.66 -4.38 1.04
CA MET A 90 -10.85 -4.48 0.17
C MET A 90 -10.78 -5.74 -0.70
N PRO A 91 -11.89 -6.45 -0.91
CA PRO A 91 -11.93 -7.59 -1.81
C PRO A 91 -11.41 -7.24 -3.20
N PHE A 92 -10.72 -8.19 -3.86
CA PHE A 92 -10.45 -8.03 -5.30
C PHE A 92 -11.75 -7.87 -6.06
N ASN A 93 -11.69 -7.16 -7.18
CA ASN A 93 -12.86 -6.82 -7.99
C ASN A 93 -13.86 -5.86 -7.33
N THR A 94 -13.51 -5.24 -6.19
CA THR A 94 -14.24 -4.09 -5.68
C THR A 94 -14.02 -2.89 -6.60
N TRP A 95 -15.10 -2.21 -6.98
CA TRP A 95 -15.05 -0.99 -7.75
C TRP A 95 -15.18 0.21 -6.82
N LEU A 96 -14.26 1.14 -6.97
CA LEU A 96 -14.18 2.36 -6.16
C LEU A 96 -14.33 3.59 -7.02
N LYS A 97 -15.15 4.53 -6.57
CA LYS A 97 -15.08 5.92 -6.99
C LYS A 97 -14.03 6.61 -6.11
N VAL A 98 -12.97 7.10 -6.73
CA VAL A 98 -11.88 7.83 -6.07
C VAL A 98 -12.01 9.30 -6.41
N THR A 99 -12.21 10.14 -5.41
CA THR A 99 -12.29 11.59 -5.56
C THR A 99 -11.04 12.23 -4.96
N ASN A 100 -10.30 12.99 -5.76
CA ASN A 100 -9.22 13.82 -5.27
C ASN A 100 -9.80 15.03 -4.54
N LEU A 101 -9.54 15.13 -3.23
CA LEU A 101 -10.12 16.17 -2.37
C LEU A 101 -9.52 17.58 -2.59
N THR A 102 -8.47 17.69 -3.42
CA THR A 102 -7.85 18.98 -3.74
C THR A 102 -8.52 19.65 -4.93
N ASN A 103 -8.95 18.87 -5.94
CA ASN A 103 -9.48 19.41 -7.19
C ASN A 103 -10.86 18.84 -7.57
N ASN A 104 -11.43 17.97 -6.75
CA ASN A 104 -12.71 17.26 -6.93
C ASN A 104 -12.79 16.39 -8.20
N LYS A 105 -11.65 16.10 -8.86
CA LYS A 105 -11.63 15.17 -9.98
C LYS A 105 -11.88 13.74 -9.49
N ILE A 106 -12.55 12.96 -10.32
CA ILE A 106 -13.02 11.62 -9.98
C ILE A 106 -12.46 10.63 -11.00
N VAL A 107 -12.09 9.46 -10.50
CA VAL A 107 -11.79 8.28 -11.32
C VAL A 107 -12.45 7.06 -10.70
N VAL A 108 -12.87 6.12 -11.53
CA VAL A 108 -13.37 4.81 -11.09
C VAL A 108 -12.29 3.77 -11.34
N VAL A 109 -11.96 3.00 -10.30
CA VAL A 109 -10.90 1.99 -10.35
C VAL A 109 -11.39 0.65 -9.81
N ARG A 110 -10.78 -0.44 -10.27
CA ARG A 110 -11.00 -1.80 -9.75
C ARG A 110 -9.82 -2.23 -8.90
N ILE A 111 -10.07 -2.84 -7.76
CA ILE A 111 -9.03 -3.38 -6.88
C ILE A 111 -8.55 -4.73 -7.43
N ILE A 112 -7.25 -4.80 -7.75
CA ILE A 112 -6.58 -5.99 -8.27
C ILE A 112 -5.35 -6.39 -7.44
N ASP A 113 -4.85 -5.50 -6.56
CA ASP A 113 -3.58 -5.71 -5.90
C ASP A 113 -3.67 -5.39 -4.40
N ARG A 114 -2.62 -5.82 -3.67
CA ARG A 114 -2.45 -5.59 -2.24
C ARG A 114 -1.38 -4.53 -1.97
N GLY A 115 -1.72 -3.56 -1.16
CA GLY A 115 -0.96 -2.38 -0.75
C GLY A 115 -1.90 -1.23 -0.43
N PRO A 116 -1.39 -0.06 -0.11
CA PRO A 116 0.02 0.29 0.13
C PRO A 116 0.57 -0.28 1.44
N PHE A 117 1.86 -0.63 1.43
CA PHE A 117 2.60 -1.04 2.63
C PHE A 117 3.53 0.10 3.08
N VAL A 118 2.96 1.28 3.15
CA VAL A 118 3.59 2.52 3.63
C VAL A 118 2.57 3.22 4.54
N ASP A 119 3.04 3.75 5.66
CA ASP A 119 2.19 4.44 6.63
C ASP A 119 1.43 5.61 6.01
N ASN A 120 0.24 5.86 6.56
CA ASN A 120 -0.67 6.94 6.18
C ASN A 120 -1.25 6.86 4.75
N ARG A 121 -0.92 5.84 3.95
CA ARG A 121 -1.55 5.62 2.65
C ARG A 121 -2.64 4.57 2.73
N ILE A 122 -3.75 4.78 2.01
CA ILE A 122 -4.89 3.85 1.96
C ILE A 122 -5.02 3.15 0.61
N ILE A 123 -4.57 3.78 -0.48
CA ILE A 123 -4.68 3.25 -1.84
C ILE A 123 -3.47 3.64 -2.69
N ASP A 124 -3.03 2.72 -3.56
CA ASP A 124 -2.08 3.00 -4.63
C ASP A 124 -2.81 2.86 -5.97
N LEU A 125 -2.88 3.96 -6.74
CA LEU A 125 -3.55 4.03 -8.04
C LEU A 125 -2.62 3.58 -9.16
N SER A 126 -3.16 3.06 -10.24
CA SER A 126 -2.41 2.93 -11.48
C SER A 126 -2.01 4.31 -12.02
N LYS A 127 -1.02 4.36 -12.91
CA LYS A 127 -0.58 5.60 -13.57
C LYS A 127 -1.73 6.26 -14.34
N ALA A 128 -2.54 5.47 -15.06
CA ALA A 128 -3.70 5.99 -15.79
C ALA A 128 -4.74 6.61 -14.85
N ALA A 129 -5.05 5.94 -13.73
CA ALA A 129 -5.99 6.47 -12.74
C ALA A 129 -5.47 7.76 -12.09
N ALA A 130 -4.19 7.78 -11.70
CA ALA A 130 -3.56 8.96 -11.13
C ALA A 130 -3.54 10.16 -12.10
N ARG A 131 -3.37 9.89 -13.40
CA ARG A 131 -3.43 10.93 -14.46
C ARG A 131 -4.80 11.59 -14.48
N GLN A 132 -5.89 10.83 -14.40
CA GLN A 132 -7.25 11.37 -14.50
C GLN A 132 -7.62 12.32 -13.36
N ILE A 133 -7.03 12.14 -12.17
CA ILE A 133 -7.29 13.01 -11.02
C ILE A 133 -6.14 13.98 -10.69
N ASP A 134 -5.22 14.21 -11.65
CA ASP A 134 -4.04 15.09 -11.52
C ASP A 134 -3.10 14.71 -10.36
N LEU A 135 -2.94 13.42 -10.10
CA LEU A 135 -2.09 12.94 -9.01
C LEU A 135 -0.65 12.60 -9.47
N LEU A 136 -0.38 12.56 -10.79
CA LEU A 136 0.94 12.20 -11.30
C LEU A 136 2.03 13.19 -10.88
N GLY A 137 1.76 14.48 -10.96
CA GLY A 137 2.73 15.53 -10.63
C GLY A 137 3.08 15.55 -9.15
N PRO A 138 2.09 15.65 -8.24
CA PRO A 138 2.32 15.62 -6.79
C PRO A 138 2.83 14.27 -6.28
N GLY A 139 2.51 13.17 -6.95
CA GLY A 139 2.85 11.80 -6.54
C GLY A 139 1.96 11.23 -5.43
N ILE A 140 1.50 12.07 -4.52
CA ILE A 140 0.58 11.72 -3.41
C ILE A 140 -0.49 12.80 -3.27
N GLY A 141 -1.66 12.43 -2.72
CA GLY A 141 -2.73 13.39 -2.45
C GLY A 141 -3.85 12.82 -1.59
N ARG A 142 -4.63 13.68 -0.96
CA ARG A 142 -5.79 13.26 -0.18
C ARG A 142 -6.94 12.88 -1.11
N VAL A 143 -7.52 11.74 -0.84
CA VAL A 143 -8.65 11.20 -1.61
C VAL A 143 -9.76 10.72 -0.70
N ARG A 144 -10.98 10.67 -1.27
CA ARG A 144 -12.12 9.93 -0.74
C ARG A 144 -12.37 8.74 -1.65
N LEU A 145 -12.44 7.57 -1.05
CA LEU A 145 -12.85 6.32 -1.67
C LEU A 145 -14.31 6.08 -1.36
N GLU A 146 -15.08 5.67 -2.34
CA GLU A 146 -16.47 5.24 -2.18
C GLU A 146 -16.66 3.90 -2.90
N VAL A 147 -17.10 2.87 -2.19
CA VAL A 147 -17.42 1.56 -2.80
C VAL A 147 -18.68 1.72 -3.63
N ILE A 148 -18.59 1.55 -4.94
CA ILE A 148 -19.72 1.64 -5.87
C ILE A 148 -20.22 0.28 -6.35
N ALA A 149 -19.36 -0.74 -6.29
CA ALA A 149 -19.74 -2.13 -6.46
C ALA A 149 -18.75 -3.05 -5.75
N ALA A 150 -19.26 -4.12 -5.16
CA ALA A 150 -18.47 -5.19 -4.56
C ALA A 150 -18.74 -6.50 -5.30
N PRO A 151 -17.80 -7.46 -5.32
CA PRO A 151 -18.05 -8.77 -5.90
C PRO A 151 -19.19 -9.47 -5.16
N ALA A 152 -20.09 -10.13 -5.92
CA ALA A 152 -21.24 -10.84 -5.35
C ALA A 152 -20.81 -12.09 -4.54
N ASP A 153 -19.73 -12.74 -4.99
CA ASP A 153 -19.22 -13.97 -4.40
C ASP A 153 -17.97 -13.68 -3.55
N ILE A 154 -18.17 -13.07 -2.39
CA ILE A 154 -17.11 -12.97 -1.40
C ILE A 154 -17.17 -14.25 -0.57
N PRO A 155 -16.10 -15.07 -0.56
CA PRO A 155 -16.08 -16.26 0.27
C PRO A 155 -16.36 -15.93 1.73
N ALA A 156 -17.25 -16.71 2.35
CA ALA A 156 -17.57 -16.54 3.78
C ALA A 156 -16.36 -16.81 4.70
N ASP A 157 -15.30 -17.38 4.13
CA ASP A 157 -14.08 -17.81 4.82
C ASP A 157 -12.93 -16.79 4.67
N ASP A 158 -13.25 -15.51 4.52
CA ASP A 158 -12.21 -14.49 4.45
C ASP A 158 -11.52 -14.31 5.79
N PHE A 159 -10.21 -14.34 5.73
CA PHE A 159 -9.35 -14.12 6.88
C PHE A 159 -8.45 -12.93 6.66
N TYR A 160 -7.97 -12.39 7.75
CA TYR A 160 -7.04 -11.27 7.79
C TYR A 160 -5.79 -11.69 8.54
N ALA A 161 -4.66 -11.14 8.16
CA ALA A 161 -3.38 -11.34 8.83
C ALA A 161 -2.65 -10.01 8.97
N VAL A 162 -1.55 -10.04 9.69
CA VAL A 162 -0.65 -8.90 9.82
C VAL A 162 0.62 -9.17 9.03
N GLN A 163 0.89 -8.37 8.01
CA GLN A 163 2.18 -8.36 7.33
C GLN A 163 3.20 -7.63 8.20
N VAL A 164 4.29 -8.31 8.52
CA VAL A 164 5.34 -7.81 9.42
C VAL A 164 6.67 -7.55 8.71
N GLY A 165 6.76 -7.86 7.43
CA GLY A 165 7.95 -7.57 6.64
C GLY A 165 7.92 -8.21 5.26
N VAL A 166 8.83 -7.70 4.40
CA VAL A 166 9.13 -8.24 3.07
C VAL A 166 10.64 -8.37 2.93
N PHE A 167 11.08 -9.56 2.55
CA PHE A 167 12.50 -9.92 2.52
C PHE A 167 12.90 -10.39 1.12
N SER A 168 14.12 -10.05 0.69
CA SER A 168 14.74 -10.60 -0.51
C SER A 168 15.51 -11.90 -0.26
N VAL A 169 15.83 -12.19 1.02
CA VAL A 169 16.56 -13.40 1.43
C VAL A 169 15.60 -14.30 2.21
N TYR A 170 15.42 -15.53 1.72
CA TYR A 170 14.52 -16.51 2.33
C TYR A 170 14.82 -16.78 3.81
N ASP A 171 16.09 -17.04 4.15
CA ASP A 171 16.50 -17.38 5.50
C ASP A 171 16.19 -16.29 6.54
N ASN A 172 16.23 -15.01 6.10
CA ASN A 172 15.87 -13.89 6.97
C ASN A 172 14.35 -13.86 7.22
N ALA A 173 13.57 -14.11 6.18
CA ALA A 173 12.12 -14.20 6.29
C ALA A 173 11.71 -15.39 7.15
N ASP A 174 12.33 -16.57 6.95
CA ASP A 174 11.98 -17.78 7.69
C ASP A 174 12.38 -17.70 9.17
N ARG A 175 13.52 -17.12 9.51
CA ARG A 175 13.89 -16.86 10.91
C ARG A 175 12.87 -15.98 11.62
N LEU A 176 12.42 -14.89 10.97
CA LEU A 176 11.39 -14.03 11.53
C LEU A 176 10.07 -14.79 11.67
N ARG A 177 9.65 -15.52 10.64
CA ARG A 177 8.44 -16.36 10.67
C ARG A 177 8.47 -17.33 11.85
N ALA A 178 9.55 -18.12 11.96
CA ALA A 178 9.66 -19.13 13.02
C ALA A 178 9.60 -18.52 14.42
N GLY A 179 10.28 -17.39 14.65
CA GLY A 179 10.21 -16.68 15.93
C GLY A 179 8.82 -16.16 16.26
N LEU A 180 8.09 -15.67 15.27
CA LEU A 180 6.72 -15.17 15.45
C LEU A 180 5.70 -16.30 15.58
N GLU A 181 5.89 -17.42 14.88
CA GLU A 181 5.04 -18.60 15.02
C GLU A 181 5.04 -19.17 16.42
N LEU A 182 6.20 -19.24 17.07
CA LEU A 182 6.32 -19.68 18.47
C LEU A 182 5.56 -18.79 19.46
N ARG A 183 5.40 -17.51 19.14
CA ARG A 183 4.79 -16.51 20.05
C ARG A 183 3.31 -16.27 19.75
N PHE A 184 2.92 -16.32 18.50
CA PHE A 184 1.58 -15.93 18.02
C PHE A 184 0.79 -17.08 17.38
N GLY A 185 1.38 -18.27 17.28
CA GLY A 185 0.74 -19.51 16.84
C GLY A 185 0.73 -19.72 15.34
N ILE A 186 0.39 -18.71 14.55
CA ILE A 186 0.32 -18.82 13.09
C ILE A 186 1.20 -17.77 12.46
N ALA A 187 2.22 -18.21 11.70
CA ALA A 187 2.99 -17.35 10.83
C ALA A 187 3.31 -18.07 9.52
N LYS A 188 3.17 -17.36 8.40
CA LYS A 188 3.36 -17.91 7.05
C LYS A 188 4.33 -17.07 6.23
N LEU A 189 5.07 -17.75 5.33
CA LEU A 189 5.78 -17.10 4.24
C LEU A 189 4.92 -17.16 2.98
N VAL A 190 4.72 -16.00 2.36
CA VAL A 190 4.03 -15.88 1.09
C VAL A 190 5.02 -15.35 0.05
N PRO A 191 5.33 -16.13 -1.00
CA PRO A 191 6.20 -15.65 -2.06
C PRO A 191 5.52 -14.53 -2.84
N MET A 192 6.26 -13.47 -3.14
CA MET A 192 5.82 -12.43 -4.05
C MET A 192 6.34 -12.73 -5.45
N LEU A 193 5.44 -12.74 -6.41
CA LEU A 193 5.78 -12.93 -7.82
C LEU A 193 6.46 -11.65 -8.34
N GLY A 194 7.63 -11.79 -8.98
CA GLY A 194 8.41 -10.68 -9.52
C GLY A 194 9.77 -11.14 -10.04
N PRO A 195 10.53 -10.24 -10.70
CA PRO A 195 11.82 -10.59 -11.29
C PRO A 195 12.88 -10.95 -10.24
N GLN A 196 12.69 -10.53 -9.01
CA GLN A 196 13.49 -10.96 -7.88
C GLN A 196 12.58 -11.59 -6.84
N PRO A 197 12.91 -12.80 -6.36
CA PRO A 197 12.11 -13.45 -5.34
C PRO A 197 12.08 -12.58 -4.08
N ARG A 198 10.88 -12.39 -3.54
CA ARG A 198 10.65 -11.73 -2.25
C ARG A 198 9.68 -12.57 -1.44
N TRP A 199 9.79 -12.44 -0.15
CA TRP A 199 9.02 -13.22 0.81
C TRP A 199 8.31 -12.29 1.78
N ARG A 200 6.97 -12.36 1.80
CA ARG A 200 6.18 -11.66 2.81
C ARG A 200 6.03 -12.57 4.03
N VAL A 201 6.23 -12.01 5.21
CA VAL A 201 5.94 -12.69 6.48
C VAL A 201 4.58 -12.19 6.97
N LEU A 202 3.63 -13.11 7.10
CA LEU A 202 2.28 -12.86 7.58
C LEU A 202 2.07 -13.57 8.90
N VAL A 203 1.46 -12.89 9.88
CA VAL A 203 1.17 -13.41 11.23
C VAL A 203 -0.32 -13.38 11.50
N GLY A 204 -0.84 -14.45 12.08
CA GLY A 204 -2.25 -14.60 12.41
C GLY A 204 -3.13 -15.09 11.27
N LYS A 205 -4.34 -15.48 11.61
CA LYS A 205 -5.45 -15.80 10.73
C LYS A 205 -6.75 -15.39 11.42
N GLU A 206 -7.07 -14.11 11.31
CA GLU A 206 -8.19 -13.51 12.03
C GLU A 206 -9.43 -13.48 11.14
N PRO A 207 -10.60 -13.81 11.67
CA PRO A 207 -11.83 -13.81 10.89
C PRO A 207 -12.38 -12.40 10.61
N THR A 208 -11.82 -11.38 11.25
CA THR A 208 -12.24 -9.99 11.07
C THR A 208 -11.06 -9.03 10.98
N PRO A 209 -11.22 -7.89 10.28
CA PRO A 209 -10.20 -6.84 10.22
C PRO A 209 -9.83 -6.31 11.61
N GLU A 210 -10.82 -6.19 12.52
CA GLU A 210 -10.62 -5.69 13.87
C GLU A 210 -9.77 -6.67 14.71
N GLY A 211 -9.96 -7.98 14.51
CA GLY A 211 -9.11 -9.02 15.10
C GLY A 211 -7.65 -8.85 14.66
N ALA A 212 -7.44 -8.73 13.37
CA ALA A 212 -6.12 -8.47 12.81
C ALA A 212 -5.53 -7.12 13.27
N GLN A 213 -6.36 -6.09 13.44
CA GLN A 213 -5.90 -4.79 13.96
C GLN A 213 -5.43 -4.88 15.41
N ARG A 214 -6.09 -5.66 16.26
CA ARG A 214 -5.62 -5.93 17.64
C ARG A 214 -4.27 -6.65 17.63
N LEU A 215 -4.12 -7.66 16.76
CA LEU A 215 -2.85 -8.36 16.58
C LEU A 215 -1.75 -7.40 16.06
N ALA A 216 -2.07 -6.55 15.09
CA ALA A 216 -1.15 -5.54 14.58
C ALA A 216 -0.70 -4.57 15.68
N SER A 217 -1.62 -4.13 16.56
CA SER A 217 -1.29 -3.26 17.69
C SER A 217 -0.33 -3.93 18.68
N THR A 218 -0.47 -5.24 18.90
CA THR A 218 0.47 -6.01 19.74
C THR A 218 1.84 -6.12 19.07
N LEU A 219 1.88 -6.42 17.77
CA LEU A 219 3.12 -6.58 17.01
C LEU A 219 3.86 -5.26 16.83
N SER A 220 3.16 -4.13 16.72
CA SER A 220 3.75 -2.80 16.54
C SER A 220 4.57 -2.30 17.73
N ALA A 221 4.44 -2.94 18.88
CA ALA A 221 5.30 -2.67 20.03
C ALA A 221 6.77 -3.08 19.80
N GLU A 222 7.01 -4.04 18.91
CA GLU A 222 8.33 -4.60 18.64
C GLU A 222 8.78 -4.47 17.18
N ILE A 223 7.81 -4.44 16.26
CA ILE A 223 8.05 -4.45 14.80
C ILE A 223 7.47 -3.17 14.21
N ARG A 224 8.31 -2.42 13.50
CA ARG A 224 7.86 -1.25 12.73
C ARG A 224 7.15 -1.72 11.45
N ASP A 225 6.28 -0.87 10.92
CA ASP A 225 5.64 -1.06 9.61
C ASP A 225 4.86 -2.38 9.50
N VAL A 226 3.95 -2.60 10.47
CA VAL A 226 3.01 -3.72 10.44
C VAL A 226 1.70 -3.30 9.76
N PHE A 227 1.18 -4.13 8.88
CA PHE A 227 -0.01 -3.82 8.09
C PHE A 227 -1.02 -4.95 8.13
N VAL A 228 -2.28 -4.62 8.45
CA VAL A 228 -3.38 -5.57 8.28
C VAL A 228 -3.60 -5.80 6.79
N VAL A 229 -3.66 -7.07 6.41
CA VAL A 229 -3.92 -7.52 5.03
C VAL A 229 -5.01 -8.57 5.02
N ARG A 230 -5.80 -8.61 3.96
CA ARG A 230 -6.71 -9.73 3.70
C ARG A 230 -5.92 -10.90 3.13
N LEU A 231 -6.25 -12.12 3.58
CA LEU A 231 -5.71 -13.35 3.03
C LEU A 231 -6.61 -13.79 1.86
N ASP A 232 -6.06 -13.74 0.67
CA ASP A 232 -6.75 -14.17 -0.54
C ASP A 232 -6.19 -15.56 -0.91
N ASP A 233 -6.70 -16.60 -0.25
CA ASP A 233 -6.21 -17.97 -0.43
C ASP A 233 -6.75 -18.66 -1.71
N LYS A 234 -7.63 -17.99 -2.47
CA LYS A 234 -8.23 -18.54 -3.69
C LYS A 234 -7.72 -17.83 -4.94
N LEU A 235 -7.53 -18.60 -6.00
CA LEU A 235 -7.14 -18.10 -7.32
C LEU A 235 -8.14 -17.05 -7.84
N PRO A 236 -7.70 -16.11 -8.69
CA PRO A 236 -8.51 -15.00 -9.16
C PRO A 236 -9.77 -15.49 -9.87
N VAL A 237 -10.89 -14.96 -9.44
CA VAL A 237 -12.13 -15.03 -10.23
C VAL A 237 -11.94 -14.12 -11.45
N PRO A 238 -12.37 -14.53 -12.65
CA PRO A 238 -12.31 -13.66 -13.83
C PRO A 238 -12.88 -12.29 -13.51
N ALA A 239 -12.23 -11.24 -14.00
CA ALA A 239 -12.64 -9.86 -13.75
C ALA A 239 -14.13 -9.67 -14.04
N PRO A 240 -14.96 -9.29 -13.07
CA PRO A 240 -16.35 -8.99 -13.33
C PRO A 240 -16.45 -7.79 -14.27
N GLN A 241 -17.43 -7.80 -15.12
CA GLN A 241 -17.74 -6.64 -15.93
C GLN A 241 -18.10 -5.45 -15.00
N PRO A 242 -17.73 -4.21 -15.36
CA PRO A 242 -18.14 -3.08 -14.57
C PRO A 242 -19.66 -3.02 -14.47
N PRO A 243 -20.23 -2.64 -13.31
CA PRO A 243 -21.67 -2.49 -13.16
C PRO A 243 -22.27 -1.58 -14.24
N PRO A 244 -23.53 -1.80 -14.64
CA PRO A 244 -24.24 -0.86 -15.52
C PRO A 244 -24.15 0.55 -14.92
N GLY A 245 -23.83 1.57 -15.68
CA GLY A 245 -23.56 2.92 -15.19
C GLY A 245 -22.10 3.20 -14.90
N VAL A 246 -21.33 2.27 -14.35
CA VAL A 246 -19.86 2.37 -14.26
C VAL A 246 -19.24 2.14 -15.63
N ALA A 247 -19.78 1.20 -16.41
CA ALA A 247 -19.34 0.95 -17.79
C ALA A 247 -19.54 2.19 -18.69
N GLU A 248 -20.63 2.92 -18.52
CA GLU A 248 -20.86 4.19 -19.24
C GLU A 248 -19.92 5.28 -18.76
N SER A 249 -19.71 5.41 -17.46
CA SER A 249 -18.76 6.37 -16.90
C SER A 249 -17.34 6.10 -17.39
N ILE A 250 -16.89 4.84 -17.44
CA ILE A 250 -15.58 4.46 -17.97
C ILE A 250 -15.47 4.86 -19.45
N LYS A 251 -16.50 4.64 -20.25
CA LYS A 251 -16.50 5.00 -21.68
C LYS A 251 -16.44 6.51 -21.92
N VAL A 252 -17.15 7.30 -21.13
CA VAL A 252 -17.13 8.77 -21.21
C VAL A 252 -15.75 9.34 -20.90
N TRP A 253 -15.00 8.68 -19.99
CA TRP A 253 -13.66 9.14 -19.59
C TRP A 253 -12.52 8.56 -20.42
N GLN A 254 -12.76 7.52 -21.22
CA GLN A 254 -11.78 6.93 -22.14
C GLN A 254 -11.74 7.59 -23.52
N ASN A 255 -12.74 8.42 -23.86
CA ASN A 255 -12.76 9.24 -25.08
C ASN A 255 -12.75 10.73 -24.66
N PRO A 256 -11.59 11.41 -24.71
CA PRO A 256 -11.48 12.84 -24.51
C PRO A 256 -12.09 13.63 -25.68
#